data_a8b501834483c702546833eae1c60aeb
#
_entry.id   a8b501834483c702546833eae1c60aeb
#
_cell.length_a   1.000
_cell.length_b   1.000
_cell.length_c   1.000
_cell.angle_alpha   90.00
_cell.angle_beta   90.00
_cell.angle_gamma   90.00
#
_symmetry.space_group_name_H-M   'P 1'
#
loop_
_entity.id
_entity.type
_entity.pdbx_description
1 polymer ?
#
loop_
_entity_poly.entity_id
_entity_poly.type
_entity_poly.pdbx_seq_one_letter_code
_entity_poly.pdbx_strand_id
1 'polypeptide(L)'
;MQANKKQKLKAAANSAIRNTGKRLSFNSNASFEIVLDGYDDKVLLGLSKASNRVAELGGKDGKGHLSLINLETGKEEYFEAGSEQFVGGSDLFKFLSENPNKKYAFIHNHNEDGYFSECDLTTLLTTDNITMFAAIRIDGVCYVTEKTETLKMFLFRISYSLMRLTA
;
A
#
# COMPACT_ATOMS: atom_id res chain seq x y z
N MET A 1 -28.40 -8.26 9.72
CA MET A 1 -27.03 -7.88 10.12
C MET A 1 -26.08 -7.52 8.96
N GLN A 2 -26.31 -7.97 7.72
CA GLN A 2 -25.43 -7.67 6.57
C GLN A 2 -25.56 -6.25 5.98
N ALA A 3 -26.74 -5.62 6.06
CA ALA A 3 -26.97 -4.27 5.53
C ALA A 3 -26.14 -3.18 6.23
N ASN A 4 -25.91 -3.34 7.54
CA ASN A 4 -25.18 -2.37 8.37
C ASN A 4 -23.66 -2.36 8.08
N LYS A 5 -23.10 -3.50 7.64
CA LYS A 5 -21.68 -3.63 7.27
C LYS A 5 -21.38 -2.97 5.90
N LYS A 6 -22.34 -3.07 4.97
CA LYS A 6 -22.25 -2.47 3.63
C LYS A 6 -22.38 -0.94 3.66
N GLN A 7 -23.21 -0.40 4.57
CA GLN A 7 -23.32 1.05 4.80
C GLN A 7 -22.07 1.63 5.47
N LYS A 8 -21.46 0.92 6.43
CA LYS A 8 -20.22 1.35 7.07
C LYS A 8 -19.02 1.36 6.09
N LEU A 9 -18.94 0.38 5.19
CA LEU A 9 -17.90 0.35 4.14
C LEU A 9 -18.11 1.46 3.10
N LYS A 10 -19.36 1.78 2.70
CA LYS A 10 -19.66 2.91 1.82
C LYS A 10 -19.39 4.27 2.47
N ALA A 11 -19.68 4.41 3.76
CA ALA A 11 -19.38 5.63 4.51
C ALA A 11 -17.86 5.84 4.69
N ALA A 12 -17.10 4.77 4.93
CA ALA A 12 -15.63 4.82 5.00
C ALA A 12 -15.03 5.17 3.62
N ALA A 13 -15.51 4.56 2.53
CA ALA A 13 -15.05 4.86 1.17
C ALA A 13 -15.38 6.31 0.75
N ASN A 14 -16.58 6.81 1.09
CA ASN A 14 -16.98 8.19 0.75
C ASN A 14 -16.29 9.25 1.62
N SER A 15 -15.83 8.93 2.83
CA SER A 15 -15.03 9.87 3.63
C SER A 15 -13.58 9.95 3.16
N ALA A 16 -13.08 8.92 2.50
CA ALA A 16 -11.73 8.87 1.92
C ALA A 16 -11.55 9.77 0.67
N ILE A 17 -12.64 10.22 0.03
CA ILE A 17 -12.59 10.99 -1.24
C ILE A 17 -12.61 12.52 -1.00
N ARG A 18 -12.55 13.00 0.21
CA ARG A 18 -12.37 14.44 0.47
C ARG A 18 -10.90 14.81 0.35
N ASN A 19 -10.44 14.91 -0.88
CA ASN A 19 -9.16 15.52 -1.19
C ASN A 19 -9.21 17.00 -0.80
N THR A 20 -8.66 17.34 0.34
CA THR A 20 -8.67 18.72 0.85
C THR A 20 -7.58 19.58 0.22
N GLY A 21 -6.73 19.01 -0.63
CA GLY A 21 -5.60 19.72 -1.27
C GLY A 21 -4.58 20.30 -0.27
N LYS A 22 -4.69 19.92 1.01
CA LYS A 22 -3.80 20.40 2.05
C LYS A 22 -2.61 19.47 2.17
N ARG A 23 -1.42 19.96 1.81
CA ARG A 23 -0.16 19.22 2.04
C ARG A 23 0.04 19.02 3.54
N LEU A 24 0.35 17.77 3.92
CA LEU A 24 0.68 17.42 5.30
C LEU A 24 2.06 17.98 5.67
N SER A 25 2.25 18.33 6.93
CA SER A 25 3.56 18.71 7.46
C SER A 25 4.31 17.47 7.91
N PHE A 26 5.60 17.39 7.59
CA PHE A 26 6.47 16.31 8.03
C PHE A 26 6.57 16.27 9.56
N ASN A 27 6.31 15.10 10.13
CA ASN A 27 6.52 14.84 11.55
C ASN A 27 7.87 14.13 11.75
N SER A 28 8.90 14.91 12.05
CA SER A 28 10.27 14.40 12.27
C SER A 28 10.39 13.44 13.47
N ASN A 29 9.39 13.39 14.33
CA ASN A 29 9.36 12.51 15.50
C ASN A 29 8.52 11.24 15.24
N ALA A 30 7.91 11.11 14.07
CA ALA A 30 7.18 9.90 13.73
C ALA A 30 8.14 8.71 13.66
N SER A 31 7.80 7.65 14.37
CA SER A 31 8.51 6.38 14.32
C SER A 31 7.47 5.28 14.19
N PHE A 32 7.62 4.47 13.14
CA PHE A 32 6.71 3.38 12.86
C PHE A 32 7.29 2.07 13.41
N GLU A 33 6.56 1.47 14.32
CA GLU A 33 6.75 0.09 14.73
C GLU A 33 5.55 -0.71 14.22
N ILE A 34 5.79 -1.55 13.22
CA ILE A 34 4.75 -2.39 12.63
C ILE A 34 4.69 -3.69 13.40
N VAL A 35 3.54 -3.96 14.01
CA VAL A 35 3.24 -5.19 14.72
C VAL A 35 2.05 -5.85 14.03
N LEU A 36 2.27 -7.04 13.46
CA LEU A 36 1.27 -7.82 12.75
C LEU A 36 1.39 -9.28 13.16
N ASP A 37 0.24 -9.94 13.38
CA ASP A 37 0.21 -11.36 13.68
C ASP A 37 0.63 -12.20 12.45
N GLY A 38 1.34 -13.29 12.69
CA GLY A 38 1.71 -14.24 11.64
C GLY A 38 2.99 -13.92 10.87
N TYR A 39 3.74 -12.89 11.27
CA TYR A 39 5.02 -12.53 10.68
C TYR A 39 6.18 -12.67 11.67
N ASP A 40 7.35 -13.13 11.17
CA ASP A 40 8.58 -13.21 11.95
C ASP A 40 9.10 -11.81 12.30
N ASP A 41 9.81 -11.68 13.43
CA ASP A 41 10.43 -10.42 13.90
C ASP A 41 11.32 -9.77 12.84
N LYS A 42 12.06 -10.57 12.03
CA LYS A 42 12.90 -10.05 10.92
C LYS A 42 12.06 -9.32 9.87
N VAL A 43 10.83 -9.81 9.58
CA VAL A 43 9.90 -9.19 8.63
C VAL A 43 9.34 -7.92 9.23
N LEU A 44 8.85 -7.97 10.48
CA LEU A 44 8.32 -6.81 11.20
C LEU A 44 9.36 -5.69 11.31
N LEU A 45 10.62 -6.05 11.58
CA LEU A 45 11.73 -5.11 11.61
C LEU A 45 12.00 -4.49 10.22
N GLY A 46 11.93 -5.29 9.14
CA GLY A 46 12.08 -4.83 7.76
C GLY A 46 10.98 -3.84 7.38
N LEU A 47 9.72 -4.18 7.68
CA LEU A 47 8.56 -3.32 7.46
C LEU A 47 8.69 -1.99 8.20
N SER A 48 9.06 -2.03 9.48
CA SER A 48 9.22 -0.83 10.32
C SER A 48 10.33 0.07 9.81
N LYS A 49 11.50 -0.49 9.42
CA LYS A 49 12.62 0.27 8.86
C LYS A 49 12.26 0.94 7.54
N ALA A 50 11.60 0.21 6.63
CA ALA A 50 11.16 0.75 5.35
C ALA A 50 10.13 1.86 5.52
N SER A 51 9.15 1.68 6.42
CA SER A 51 8.15 2.69 6.74
C SER A 51 8.79 4.00 7.24
N ASN A 52 9.71 3.90 8.17
CA ASN A 52 10.45 5.07 8.67
C ASN A 52 11.25 5.76 7.56
N ARG A 53 11.94 4.96 6.72
CA ARG A 53 12.73 5.48 5.60
C ARG A 53 11.90 6.24 4.57
N VAL A 54 10.78 5.68 4.10
CA VAL A 54 9.94 6.34 3.10
C VAL A 54 9.27 7.60 3.65
N ALA A 55 8.86 7.60 4.93
CA ALA A 55 8.31 8.77 5.59
C ALA A 55 9.35 9.90 5.71
N GLU A 56 10.56 9.56 6.16
CA GLU A 56 11.65 10.53 6.32
C GLU A 56 12.04 11.18 4.97
N LEU A 57 12.22 10.36 3.93
CA LEU A 57 12.61 10.85 2.60
C LEU A 57 11.49 11.69 1.98
N GLY A 58 10.23 11.22 2.01
CA GLY A 58 9.09 11.96 1.51
C GLY A 58 8.87 13.28 2.24
N GLY A 59 9.12 13.30 3.55
CA GLY A 59 9.08 14.53 4.35
C GLY A 59 10.17 15.53 3.99
N LYS A 60 11.35 15.05 3.58
CA LYS A 60 12.49 15.91 3.20
C LYS A 60 12.33 16.53 1.81
N ASP A 61 11.97 15.72 0.81
CA ASP A 61 11.99 16.15 -0.59
C ASP A 61 10.60 16.30 -1.24
N GLY A 62 9.54 15.89 -0.54
CA GLY A 62 8.17 15.97 -1.01
C GLY A 62 7.81 14.99 -2.12
N LYS A 63 8.67 14.00 -2.39
CA LYS A 63 8.45 13.00 -3.43
C LYS A 63 7.80 11.73 -2.88
N GLY A 64 7.23 10.94 -3.78
CA GLY A 64 6.86 9.55 -3.52
C GLY A 64 8.11 8.68 -3.42
N HIS A 65 8.20 7.88 -2.37
CA HIS A 65 9.22 6.86 -2.16
C HIS A 65 8.55 5.52 -1.96
N LEU A 66 9.13 4.48 -2.55
CA LEU A 66 8.61 3.12 -2.51
C LEU A 66 9.70 2.15 -2.06
N SER A 67 9.32 1.21 -1.23
CA SER A 67 10.15 0.11 -0.78
C SER A 67 9.39 -1.21 -0.91
N LEU A 68 10.02 -2.25 -1.48
CA LEU A 68 9.51 -3.61 -1.44
C LEU A 68 10.28 -4.43 -0.41
N ILE A 69 9.56 -4.94 0.57
CA ILE A 69 10.09 -5.85 1.58
C ILE A 69 9.67 -7.27 1.26
N ASN A 70 10.65 -8.15 1.10
CA ASN A 70 10.40 -9.58 0.94
C ASN A 70 9.81 -10.15 2.25
N LEU A 71 8.59 -10.70 2.18
CA LEU A 71 7.85 -11.18 3.35
C LEU A 71 8.36 -12.51 3.93
N GLU A 72 9.32 -13.16 3.28
CA GLU A 72 9.99 -14.35 3.80
C GLU A 72 11.28 -13.99 4.56
N THR A 73 12.02 -12.99 4.07
CA THR A 73 13.35 -12.66 4.58
C THR A 73 13.42 -11.38 5.40
N GLY A 74 12.42 -10.49 5.31
CA GLY A 74 12.41 -9.16 5.90
C GLY A 74 13.38 -8.18 5.22
N LYS A 75 14.00 -8.54 4.10
CA LYS A 75 14.94 -7.68 3.38
C LYS A 75 14.24 -6.73 2.43
N GLU A 76 14.73 -5.50 2.35
CA GLU A 76 14.40 -4.58 1.28
C GLU A 76 15.11 -5.07 0.00
N GLU A 77 14.34 -5.44 -1.02
CA GLU A 77 14.87 -5.95 -2.29
C GLU A 77 14.68 -4.95 -3.45
N TYR A 78 13.84 -3.94 -3.27
CA TYR A 78 13.64 -2.87 -4.24
C TYR A 78 13.35 -1.57 -3.52
N PHE A 79 13.89 -0.47 -4.06
CA PHE A 79 13.61 0.88 -3.60
C PHE A 79 13.58 1.83 -4.81
N GLU A 80 12.60 2.73 -4.85
CA GLU A 80 12.44 3.73 -5.90
C GLU A 80 12.03 5.08 -5.30
N ALA A 81 12.58 6.15 -5.85
CA ALA A 81 12.10 7.51 -5.64
C ALA A 81 11.40 7.98 -6.92
N GLY A 82 10.16 8.38 -6.78
CA GLY A 82 9.33 8.86 -7.88
C GLY A 82 9.23 10.39 -7.94
N SER A 83 8.07 10.88 -8.35
CA SER A 83 7.70 12.29 -8.35
C SER A 83 6.89 12.67 -7.09
N GLU A 84 6.43 13.91 -7.01
CA GLU A 84 5.51 14.35 -5.93
C GLU A 84 4.16 13.61 -5.96
N GLN A 85 3.75 13.11 -7.12
CA GLN A 85 2.42 12.54 -7.34
C GLN A 85 2.43 11.04 -7.61
N PHE A 86 3.59 10.45 -7.95
CA PHE A 86 3.64 9.08 -8.42
C PHE A 86 4.96 8.40 -8.05
N VAL A 87 4.86 7.15 -7.61
CA VAL A 87 5.96 6.20 -7.42
C VAL A 87 5.53 4.81 -7.90
N GLY A 88 6.46 4.04 -8.45
CA GLY A 88 6.18 2.70 -8.99
C GLY A 88 5.93 2.69 -10.49
N GLY A 89 6.99 2.76 -11.27
CA GLY A 89 6.97 2.76 -12.73
C GLY A 89 7.26 1.40 -13.36
N SER A 90 7.69 1.43 -14.63
CA SER A 90 8.03 0.24 -15.42
C SER A 90 9.10 -0.63 -14.79
N ASP A 91 10.07 -0.03 -14.10
CA ASP A 91 11.19 -0.76 -13.48
C ASP A 91 10.72 -1.60 -12.29
N LEU A 92 9.74 -1.10 -11.51
CA LEU A 92 9.08 -1.87 -10.48
C LEU A 92 8.41 -3.12 -11.06
N PHE A 93 7.59 -2.97 -12.11
CA PHE A 93 6.87 -4.10 -12.69
C PHE A 93 7.82 -5.09 -13.38
N LYS A 94 8.91 -4.60 -13.96
CA LYS A 94 9.99 -5.47 -14.47
C LYS A 94 10.60 -6.28 -13.34
N PHE A 95 11.02 -5.63 -12.23
CA PHE A 95 11.56 -6.31 -11.06
C PHE A 95 10.61 -7.39 -10.53
N LEU A 96 9.31 -7.07 -10.39
CA LEU A 96 8.30 -8.01 -9.91
C LEU A 96 8.14 -9.20 -10.85
N SER A 97 8.16 -8.97 -12.18
CA SER A 97 8.07 -10.04 -13.19
C SER A 97 9.29 -10.98 -13.19
N GLU A 98 10.46 -10.48 -12.83
CA GLU A 98 11.68 -11.27 -12.68
C GLU A 98 11.73 -12.06 -11.34
N ASN A 99 10.82 -11.76 -10.40
CA ASN A 99 10.72 -12.40 -9.08
C ASN A 99 9.31 -12.98 -8.78
N PRO A 100 8.71 -13.79 -9.68
CA PRO A 100 7.29 -14.15 -9.60
C PRO A 100 6.93 -15.02 -8.40
N ASN A 101 7.89 -15.75 -7.83
CA ASN A 101 7.66 -16.69 -6.73
C ASN A 101 7.84 -16.06 -5.34
N LYS A 102 8.30 -14.81 -5.26
CA LYS A 102 8.46 -14.10 -4.01
C LYS A 102 7.18 -13.36 -3.62
N LYS A 103 7.01 -13.07 -2.33
CA LYS A 103 5.91 -12.25 -1.82
C LYS A 103 6.46 -10.99 -1.18
N TYR A 104 5.84 -9.87 -1.50
CA TYR A 104 6.32 -8.56 -1.10
C TYR A 104 5.25 -7.76 -0.35
N ALA A 105 5.72 -6.99 0.64
CA ALA A 105 5.02 -5.81 1.10
C ALA A 105 5.46 -4.60 0.27
N PHE A 106 4.50 -3.87 -0.27
CA PHE A 106 4.68 -2.60 -0.97
C PHE A 106 4.47 -1.48 0.04
N ILE A 107 5.53 -0.74 0.36
CA ILE A 107 5.51 0.35 1.34
C ILE A 107 5.81 1.65 0.61
N HIS A 108 4.94 2.65 0.74
CA HIS A 108 5.16 3.96 0.12
C HIS A 108 4.61 5.09 1.00
N ASN A 109 5.11 6.30 0.79
CA ASN A 109 4.61 7.47 1.52
C ASN A 109 3.52 8.21 0.75
N HIS A 110 2.58 8.77 1.51
CA HIS A 110 1.58 9.72 1.03
C HIS A 110 1.91 11.13 1.54
N ASN A 111 2.01 12.08 0.61
CA ASN A 111 2.28 13.48 0.92
C ASN A 111 1.00 14.27 1.20
N GLU A 112 -0.16 13.68 0.90
CA GLU A 112 -1.48 14.27 1.08
C GLU A 112 -2.32 13.51 2.10
N ASP A 113 -3.45 14.10 2.50
CA ASP A 113 -4.40 13.47 3.41
C ASP A 113 -5.18 12.39 2.66
N GLY A 114 -4.96 11.12 3.02
CA GLY A 114 -5.60 9.98 2.37
C GLY A 114 -5.15 8.65 2.94
N TYR A 115 -5.94 7.61 2.64
CA TYR A 115 -5.61 6.23 2.98
C TYR A 115 -4.86 5.58 1.81
N PHE A 116 -5.53 4.69 1.08
CA PHE A 116 -5.05 4.10 -0.17
C PHE A 116 -5.74 4.79 -1.34
N SER A 117 -4.99 5.09 -2.38
CA SER A 117 -5.55 5.55 -3.65
C SER A 117 -6.21 4.37 -4.39
N GLU A 118 -7.02 4.66 -5.40
CA GLU A 118 -7.57 3.65 -6.31
C GLU A 118 -6.44 2.90 -7.02
N CYS A 119 -5.35 3.59 -7.34
CA CYS A 119 -4.17 3.02 -7.96
C CYS A 119 -3.47 2.01 -7.04
N ASP A 120 -3.34 2.32 -5.74
CA ASP A 120 -2.75 1.43 -4.74
C ASP A 120 -3.55 0.13 -4.62
N LEU A 121 -4.87 0.27 -4.49
CA LEU A 121 -5.76 -0.88 -4.38
C LEU A 121 -5.75 -1.72 -5.66
N THR A 122 -5.74 -1.08 -6.83
CA THR A 122 -5.64 -1.78 -8.12
C THR A 122 -4.31 -2.54 -8.21
N THR A 123 -3.20 -1.91 -7.85
CA THR A 123 -1.88 -2.55 -7.85
C THR A 123 -1.83 -3.75 -6.90
N LEU A 124 -2.34 -3.60 -5.67
CA LEU A 124 -2.45 -4.71 -4.72
C LEU A 124 -3.24 -5.87 -5.30
N LEU A 125 -4.38 -5.59 -5.94
CA LEU A 125 -5.31 -6.61 -6.38
C LEU A 125 -4.85 -7.33 -7.66
N THR A 126 -4.17 -6.62 -8.56
CA THR A 126 -3.78 -7.16 -9.88
C THR A 126 -2.35 -7.70 -9.94
N THR A 127 -1.51 -7.42 -8.94
CA THR A 127 -0.11 -7.87 -8.91
C THR A 127 0.06 -9.05 -7.96
N ASP A 128 0.25 -10.25 -8.48
CA ASP A 128 0.18 -11.51 -7.70
C ASP A 128 1.21 -11.62 -6.58
N ASN A 129 2.39 -11.07 -6.76
CA ASN A 129 3.47 -11.13 -5.78
C ASN A 129 3.50 -9.95 -4.81
N ILE A 130 2.60 -8.99 -4.92
CA ILE A 130 2.33 -8.00 -3.86
C ILE A 130 1.15 -8.52 -3.04
N THR A 131 1.38 -8.83 -1.77
CA THR A 131 0.36 -9.38 -0.87
C THR A 131 0.04 -8.48 0.31
N MET A 132 0.87 -7.46 0.54
CA MET A 132 0.66 -6.43 1.56
C MET A 132 0.93 -5.06 0.98
N PHE A 133 0.17 -4.07 1.40
CA PHE A 133 0.36 -2.66 1.08
C PHE A 133 0.40 -1.84 2.36
N ALA A 134 1.37 -0.93 2.46
CA ALA A 134 1.44 0.05 3.54
C ALA A 134 1.55 1.46 2.96
N ALA A 135 0.60 2.32 3.30
CA ALA A 135 0.61 3.74 2.99
C ALA A 135 1.05 4.53 4.22
N ILE A 136 2.17 5.21 4.11
CA ILE A 136 2.80 5.94 5.21
C ILE A 136 2.60 7.42 4.99
N ARG A 137 1.81 8.04 5.85
CA ARG A 137 1.65 9.49 5.83
C ARG A 137 2.82 10.17 6.54
N ILE A 138 3.29 11.25 5.97
CA ILE A 138 4.43 12.00 6.53
C ILE A 138 4.10 12.69 7.87
N ASP A 139 2.82 12.78 8.26
CA ASP A 139 2.39 13.30 9.56
C ASP A 139 2.37 12.25 10.68
N GLY A 140 2.78 11.01 10.40
CA GLY A 140 2.94 9.96 11.39
C GLY A 140 1.80 8.94 11.44
N VAL A 141 0.96 8.86 10.40
CA VAL A 141 -0.08 7.84 10.30
C VAL A 141 0.34 6.76 9.29
N CYS A 142 0.16 5.50 9.68
CA CYS A 142 0.43 4.33 8.83
C CYS A 142 -0.85 3.52 8.64
N TYR A 143 -1.16 3.18 7.40
CA TYR A 143 -2.24 2.27 7.04
C TYR A 143 -1.65 1.02 6.42
N VAL A 144 -2.07 -0.15 6.88
CA VAL A 144 -1.65 -1.44 6.35
C VAL A 144 -2.86 -2.22 5.89
N THR A 145 -2.77 -2.86 4.73
CA THR A 145 -3.76 -3.80 4.22
C THR A 145 -3.08 -5.02 3.62
N GLU A 146 -3.73 -6.17 3.75
CA GLU A 146 -3.24 -7.44 3.23
C GLU A 146 -4.23 -8.05 2.24
N LYS A 147 -3.69 -8.76 1.27
CA LYS A 147 -4.45 -9.53 0.29
C LYS A 147 -4.87 -10.86 0.91
N THR A 148 -6.17 -11.01 1.14
CA THR A 148 -6.73 -12.28 1.63
C THR A 148 -7.33 -13.10 0.49
N GLU A 149 -7.46 -14.42 0.68
CA GLU A 149 -8.11 -15.30 -0.31
C GLU A 149 -9.57 -14.88 -0.59
N THR A 150 -10.27 -14.38 0.42
CA THR A 150 -11.64 -13.86 0.26
C THR A 150 -11.68 -12.65 -0.68
N LEU A 151 -10.67 -11.79 -0.65
CA LEU A 151 -10.56 -10.62 -1.51
C LEU A 151 -10.31 -11.03 -2.97
N LYS A 152 -9.46 -12.02 -3.22
CA LYS A 152 -9.23 -12.59 -4.55
C LYS A 152 -10.54 -13.15 -5.16
N MET A 153 -11.31 -13.89 -4.38
CA MET A 153 -12.61 -14.41 -4.81
C MET A 153 -13.63 -13.32 -5.14
N PHE A 154 -13.64 -12.22 -4.40
CA PHE A 154 -14.55 -11.11 -4.63
C PHE A 154 -14.26 -10.42 -5.97
N LEU A 155 -13.00 -10.22 -6.32
CA LEU A 155 -12.59 -9.62 -7.59
C LEU A 155 -12.89 -10.51 -8.79
N PHE A 156 -12.68 -11.81 -8.67
CA PHE A 156 -13.05 -12.76 -9.71
C PHE A 156 -14.55 -12.69 -10.03
N ARG A 157 -15.39 -12.53 -9.00
CA ARG A 157 -16.85 -12.34 -9.18
C ARG A 157 -17.21 -11.02 -9.88
N ILE A 158 -16.53 -9.91 -9.55
CA ILE A 158 -16.77 -8.61 -10.20
C ILE A 158 -16.36 -8.65 -11.67
N SER A 159 -15.20 -9.20 -12.00
CA SER A 159 -14.71 -9.36 -13.38
C SER A 159 -15.64 -10.20 -14.22
N TYR A 160 -16.19 -11.28 -13.67
CA TYR A 160 -17.14 -12.15 -14.37
C TYR A 160 -18.52 -11.50 -14.60
N SER A 161 -18.95 -10.65 -13.67
CA SER A 161 -20.19 -9.88 -13.81
C SER A 161 -20.07 -8.77 -14.86
N LEU A 162 -18.94 -8.11 -14.96
CA LEU A 162 -18.66 -7.10 -15.97
C LEU A 162 -18.57 -7.70 -17.38
N MET A 163 -17.97 -8.87 -17.53
CA MET A 163 -17.92 -9.59 -18.84
C MET A 163 -19.29 -10.04 -19.34
N ARG A 164 -20.26 -10.29 -18.45
CA ARG A 164 -21.64 -10.64 -18.85
C ARG A 164 -22.50 -9.44 -19.26
N LEU A 165 -22.10 -8.22 -18.91
CA LEU A 165 -22.84 -6.99 -19.26
C LEU A 165 -22.41 -6.40 -20.61
N THR A 166 -21.32 -6.92 -21.20
CA THR A 166 -20.77 -6.46 -22.50
C THR A 166 -20.97 -7.48 -23.64
N ALA A 167 -21.68 -8.57 -23.41
CA ALA A 167 -22.15 -9.56 -24.37
C ALA A 167 -23.67 -9.45 -24.50
#